data_8e3e296b900a6e0a6fafc56c9bbbbfe1
#
_entry.id   8e3e296b900a6e0a6fafc56c9bbbbfe1
#
_cell.length_a   1.000
_cell.length_b   1.000
_cell.length_c   1.000
_cell.angle_alpha   90.00
_cell.angle_beta   90.00
_cell.angle_gamma   90.00
#
_symmetry.space_group_name_H-M   'P 1'
#
loop_
_entity.id
_entity.type
_entity.pdbx_description
1 polymer ?
#
loop_
_entity_poly.entity_id
_entity_poly.type
_entity_poly.pdbx_seq_one_letter_code
_entity_poly.pdbx_strand_id
1 'polypeptide(L)'
;MKTISILFLLVSLSVASVHAQVFKAGVNLANISITNDGNVDDNSMLASFHAGFSGDIKMAPFLYFQPGILVTGKGSKTQSGNLSDPTYYRATTNPLYVEIPVNFVLKTPAAPIRFFAGAGPYLAMGIAGKNKTEGKFLGAAFSSEEDIRWSDDDPSTLNYEEGSGYGIMKRFDYGLNAIAGIETASLVISAQYGHGLAKLQSGSNSSADDKNKHRVIGISIGFKL
;
A
#
# COMPACT_ATOMS: atom_id res chain seq x y z
N MET A 1 -5.95 0.81 31.15
CA MET A 1 -7.03 -0.03 30.62
C MET A 1 -8.33 0.75 30.36
N LYS A 2 -8.78 1.65 31.24
CA LYS A 2 -10.05 2.43 31.05
C LYS A 2 -10.04 3.36 29.83
N THR A 3 -8.92 3.97 29.49
CA THR A 3 -8.78 4.86 28.31
C THR A 3 -8.88 4.12 26.98
N ILE A 4 -8.36 2.89 26.89
CA ILE A 4 -8.45 2.05 25.70
C ILE A 4 -9.89 1.59 25.46
N SER A 5 -10.62 1.26 26.52
CA SER A 5 -12.03 0.87 26.43
C SER A 5 -12.94 2.03 25.98
N ILE A 6 -12.63 3.26 26.38
CA ILE A 6 -13.38 4.47 25.97
C ILE A 6 -13.09 4.77 24.48
N LEU A 7 -11.84 4.61 24.03
CA LEU A 7 -11.48 4.78 22.62
C LEU A 7 -12.17 3.73 21.73
N PHE A 8 -12.23 2.49 22.19
CA PHE A 8 -12.93 1.40 21.49
C PHE A 8 -14.45 1.64 21.43
N LEU A 9 -15.03 2.16 22.50
CA LEU A 9 -16.46 2.52 22.56
C LEU A 9 -16.79 3.71 21.65
N LEU A 10 -15.92 4.74 21.58
CA LEU A 10 -16.10 5.88 20.68
C LEU A 10 -15.97 5.47 19.21
N VAL A 11 -15.05 4.56 18.89
CA VAL A 11 -14.90 4.01 17.53
C VAL A 11 -16.13 3.15 17.18
N SER A 12 -16.68 2.37 18.10
CA SER A 12 -17.86 1.55 17.82
C SER A 12 -19.15 2.36 17.68
N LEU A 13 -19.30 3.50 18.38
CA LEU A 13 -20.46 4.38 18.20
C LEU A 13 -20.42 5.16 16.87
N SER A 14 -19.23 5.47 16.35
CA SER A 14 -19.12 6.17 15.07
C SER A 14 -19.45 5.29 13.86
N VAL A 15 -19.36 3.97 13.99
CA VAL A 15 -19.70 3.03 12.92
C VAL A 15 -21.20 2.94 12.67
N ALA A 16 -22.04 3.24 13.68
CA ALA A 16 -23.49 3.14 13.58
C ALA A 16 -24.15 4.22 12.68
N SER A 17 -23.44 5.28 12.30
CA SER A 17 -23.95 6.37 11.46
C SER A 17 -23.45 6.33 10.02
N VAL A 18 -22.77 5.30 9.60
CA VAL A 18 -22.26 5.14 8.23
C VAL A 18 -23.39 4.60 7.35
N HIS A 19 -24.02 5.48 6.60
CA HIS A 19 -25.19 5.15 5.77
C HIS A 19 -24.91 4.42 4.46
N ALA A 20 -23.66 4.21 4.09
CA ALA A 20 -23.29 3.44 2.91
C ALA A 20 -21.95 2.75 3.16
N GLN A 21 -22.02 1.50 3.57
CA GLN A 21 -20.83 0.66 3.68
C GLN A 21 -20.55 0.01 2.31
N VAL A 22 -19.30 0.04 1.89
CA VAL A 22 -18.84 -0.59 0.67
C VAL A 22 -17.78 -1.61 1.04
N PHE A 23 -18.03 -2.87 0.77
CA PHE A 23 -16.98 -3.86 0.69
C PHE A 23 -16.31 -3.74 -0.67
N LYS A 24 -15.00 -3.57 -0.73
CA LYS A 24 -14.25 -3.50 -1.97
C LYS A 24 -13.07 -4.46 -1.98
N ALA A 25 -12.76 -4.99 -3.15
CA ALA A 25 -11.58 -5.79 -3.42
C ALA A 25 -11.02 -5.42 -4.79
N GLY A 26 -9.72 -5.60 -4.96
CA GLY A 26 -9.07 -5.24 -6.22
C GLY A 26 -7.62 -5.65 -6.31
N VAL A 27 -7.02 -5.25 -7.41
CA VAL A 27 -5.61 -5.49 -7.71
C VAL A 27 -4.81 -4.20 -7.55
N ASN A 28 -3.59 -4.35 -7.07
CA ASN A 28 -2.59 -3.30 -6.96
C ASN A 28 -1.44 -3.57 -7.93
N LEU A 29 -0.99 -2.54 -8.60
CA LEU A 29 0.33 -2.47 -9.20
C LEU A 29 1.18 -1.58 -8.30
N ALA A 30 2.03 -2.20 -7.52
CA ALA A 30 2.84 -1.52 -6.50
C ALA A 30 4.30 -1.44 -6.95
N ASN A 31 4.94 -0.33 -6.60
CA ASN A 31 6.36 -0.14 -6.78
C ASN A 31 6.93 0.61 -5.56
N ILE A 32 8.21 0.41 -5.30
CA ILE A 32 8.98 1.23 -4.37
C ILE A 32 9.85 2.12 -5.24
N SER A 33 9.63 3.43 -5.19
CA SER A 33 10.46 4.35 -5.95
C SER A 33 11.86 4.38 -5.34
N ILE A 34 12.81 3.78 -6.04
CA ILE A 34 14.24 3.89 -5.78
C ILE A 34 14.75 4.95 -6.75
N THR A 35 15.32 6.03 -6.23
CA THR A 35 15.95 7.03 -7.09
C THR A 35 17.44 6.82 -7.02
N ASN A 36 18.03 6.31 -8.09
CA ASN A 36 19.45 6.49 -8.38
C ASN A 36 19.61 7.80 -9.14
N ASP A 37 20.37 8.74 -8.57
CA ASP A 37 20.74 10.03 -9.20
C ASP A 37 19.59 10.84 -9.81
N GLY A 38 18.39 10.77 -9.22
CA GLY A 38 17.23 11.54 -9.67
C GLY A 38 16.36 10.84 -10.72
N ASN A 39 16.78 9.72 -11.28
CA ASN A 39 15.96 8.87 -12.12
C ASN A 39 15.20 7.85 -11.28
N VAL A 40 13.89 7.77 -11.47
CA VAL A 40 13.08 6.66 -10.95
C VAL A 40 13.44 5.46 -11.79
N ASP A 41 14.15 4.51 -11.19
CA ASP A 41 14.38 3.22 -11.86
C ASP A 41 13.02 2.55 -12.01
N ASP A 42 12.59 2.33 -13.25
CA ASP A 42 11.34 1.66 -13.62
C ASP A 42 11.40 0.16 -13.29
N ASN A 43 11.81 -0.14 -12.06
CA ASN A 43 11.82 -1.49 -11.57
C ASN A 43 10.40 -2.02 -11.51
N SER A 44 10.23 -3.15 -12.09
CA SER A 44 9.00 -3.84 -12.40
C SER A 44 7.94 -3.73 -11.30
N MET A 45 6.78 -3.20 -11.65
CA MET A 45 5.63 -3.17 -10.76
C MET A 45 5.29 -4.58 -10.29
N LEU A 46 5.08 -4.75 -9.00
CA LEU A 46 4.59 -5.99 -8.43
C LEU A 46 3.08 -5.97 -8.39
N ALA A 47 2.45 -6.97 -9.01
CA ALA A 47 1.03 -7.18 -8.87
C ALA A 47 0.73 -7.75 -7.48
N SER A 48 -0.17 -7.12 -6.76
CA SER A 48 -0.65 -7.51 -5.44
C SER A 48 -2.16 -7.27 -5.34
N PHE A 49 -2.73 -7.31 -4.16
CA PHE A 49 -4.17 -7.15 -3.96
C PHE A 49 -4.48 -6.16 -2.84
N HIS A 50 -5.72 -5.72 -2.80
CA HIS A 50 -6.31 -5.08 -1.63
C HIS A 50 -7.76 -5.54 -1.45
N ALA A 51 -8.20 -5.58 -0.20
CA ALA A 51 -9.59 -5.85 0.15
C ALA A 51 -9.94 -5.17 1.47
N GLY A 52 -11.18 -4.74 1.63
CA GLY A 52 -11.65 -4.15 2.87
C GLY A 52 -12.94 -3.36 2.73
N PHE A 53 -13.16 -2.47 3.67
CA PHE A 53 -14.40 -1.71 3.80
C PHE A 53 -14.13 -0.22 3.76
N SER A 54 -15.08 0.52 3.24
CA SER A 54 -15.14 1.98 3.36
C SER A 54 -16.58 2.41 3.61
N GLY A 55 -16.75 3.57 4.21
CA GLY A 55 -18.08 4.11 4.48
C GLY A 55 -18.17 5.56 4.07
N ASP A 56 -19.34 5.99 3.60
CA ASP A 56 -19.61 7.35 3.19
C ASP A 56 -20.39 8.09 4.27
N ILE A 57 -19.82 9.18 4.77
CA ILE A 57 -20.45 10.12 5.70
C ILE A 57 -20.67 11.42 4.93
N LYS A 58 -21.93 11.76 4.66
CA LYS A 58 -22.26 12.98 3.91
C LYS A 58 -21.99 14.21 4.77
N MET A 59 -21.13 15.11 4.27
CA MET A 59 -20.80 16.38 4.92
C MET A 59 -21.56 17.57 4.29
N ALA A 60 -21.73 17.54 2.96
CA ALA A 60 -22.41 18.55 2.18
C ALA A 60 -23.08 17.91 0.94
N PRO A 61 -23.88 18.63 0.14
CA PRO A 61 -24.62 18.04 -0.99
C PRO A 61 -23.79 17.17 -1.93
N PHE A 62 -22.53 17.50 -2.15
CA PHE A 62 -21.62 16.77 -3.05
C PHE A 62 -20.36 16.27 -2.35
N LEU A 63 -20.14 16.60 -1.07
CA LEU A 63 -18.94 16.28 -0.33
C LEU A 63 -19.21 15.19 0.70
N TYR A 64 -18.37 14.16 0.68
CA TYR A 64 -18.41 13.02 1.58
C TYR A 64 -17.06 12.83 2.26
N PHE A 65 -17.09 12.48 3.54
CA PHE A 65 -15.99 11.97 4.30
C PHE A 65 -16.02 10.44 4.19
N GLN A 66 -14.95 9.83 3.69
CA GLN A 66 -14.89 8.40 3.42
C GLN A 66 -13.74 7.75 4.20
N PRO A 67 -13.96 7.34 5.45
CA PRO A 67 -13.03 6.48 6.16
C PRO A 67 -13.10 5.05 5.63
N GLY A 68 -11.99 4.31 5.80
CA GLY A 68 -11.93 2.91 5.42
C GLY A 68 -10.94 2.11 6.25
N ILE A 69 -10.99 0.81 6.07
CA ILE A 69 -9.98 -0.13 6.54
C ILE A 69 -9.73 -1.17 5.44
N LEU A 70 -8.48 -1.33 5.06
CA LEU A 70 -8.07 -2.21 3.96
C LEU A 70 -6.91 -3.08 4.40
N VAL A 71 -6.91 -4.33 3.95
CA VAL A 71 -5.68 -5.14 3.86
C VAL A 71 -5.13 -4.95 2.45
N THR A 72 -3.87 -4.55 2.33
CA THR A 72 -3.28 -4.15 1.05
C THR A 72 -1.83 -4.59 0.94
N GLY A 73 -1.47 -5.17 -0.20
CA GLY A 73 -0.08 -5.46 -0.56
C GLY A 73 0.55 -4.28 -1.29
N LYS A 74 1.75 -3.87 -0.85
CA LYS A 74 2.49 -2.71 -1.39
C LYS A 74 3.92 -3.11 -1.70
N GLY A 75 4.11 -4.05 -2.60
CA GLY A 75 5.42 -4.61 -2.89
C GLY A 75 6.17 -3.96 -4.03
N SER A 76 7.37 -4.48 -4.26
CA SER A 76 8.18 -4.17 -5.43
C SER A 76 8.91 -5.41 -5.93
N LYS A 77 9.36 -5.34 -7.17
CA LYS A 77 10.12 -6.38 -7.82
C LYS A 77 11.30 -5.74 -8.55
N THR A 78 12.49 -6.24 -8.27
CA THR A 78 13.71 -5.87 -8.98
C THR A 78 14.21 -7.07 -9.75
N GLN A 79 14.62 -6.87 -10.99
CA GLN A 79 15.17 -7.92 -11.84
C GLN A 79 16.38 -7.39 -12.62
N SER A 80 17.45 -8.17 -12.67
CA SER A 80 18.63 -7.95 -13.49
C SER A 80 18.86 -9.19 -14.35
N GLY A 81 19.02 -8.98 -15.67
CA GLY A 81 19.09 -10.06 -16.66
C GLY A 81 17.72 -10.66 -17.03
N ASN A 82 17.71 -11.50 -18.07
CA ASN A 82 16.52 -12.22 -18.50
C ASN A 82 16.45 -13.61 -17.85
N LEU A 83 15.24 -14.14 -17.67
CA LEU A 83 15.02 -15.47 -17.08
C LEU A 83 15.70 -16.61 -17.87
N SER A 84 15.92 -16.40 -19.17
CA SER A 84 16.61 -17.34 -20.07
C SER A 84 18.13 -17.27 -19.98
N ASP A 85 18.68 -16.19 -19.37
CA ASP A 85 20.11 -15.98 -19.30
C ASP A 85 20.77 -16.97 -18.33
N PRO A 86 22.04 -17.36 -18.59
CA PRO A 86 22.81 -18.19 -17.66
C PRO A 86 23.04 -17.53 -16.30
N THR A 87 22.93 -16.21 -16.26
CA THR A 87 23.04 -15.40 -15.04
C THR A 87 21.89 -14.39 -15.01
N TYR A 88 21.00 -14.50 -14.03
CA TYR A 88 19.96 -13.53 -13.74
C TYR A 88 19.70 -13.44 -12.23
N TYR A 89 19.16 -12.33 -11.81
CA TYR A 89 18.78 -12.08 -10.42
C TYR A 89 17.40 -11.42 -10.37
N ARG A 90 16.54 -11.89 -9.47
CA ARG A 90 15.24 -11.30 -9.18
C ARG A 90 15.02 -11.25 -7.67
N ALA A 91 14.70 -10.08 -7.18
CA ALA A 91 14.24 -9.88 -5.81
C ALA A 91 12.80 -9.37 -5.82
N THR A 92 11.94 -9.97 -5.00
CA THR A 92 10.54 -9.59 -4.85
C THR A 92 10.27 -9.37 -3.38
N THR A 93 9.88 -8.16 -3.01
CA THR A 93 9.49 -7.79 -1.65
C THR A 93 8.00 -7.48 -1.65
N ASN A 94 7.21 -8.25 -0.92
CA ASN A 94 5.75 -8.12 -0.88
C ASN A 94 5.21 -7.95 0.54
N PRO A 95 5.35 -6.76 1.14
CA PRO A 95 4.77 -6.45 2.43
C PRO A 95 3.25 -6.32 2.36
N LEU A 96 2.58 -6.79 3.39
CA LEU A 96 1.14 -6.70 3.59
C LEU A 96 0.86 -5.76 4.75
N TYR A 97 -0.04 -4.80 4.51
CA TYR A 97 -0.41 -3.76 5.46
C TYR A 97 -1.90 -3.80 5.78
N VAL A 98 -2.23 -3.43 7.01
CA VAL A 98 -3.55 -2.88 7.34
C VAL A 98 -3.47 -1.37 7.15
N GLU A 99 -4.27 -0.83 6.25
CA GLU A 99 -4.33 0.59 5.90
C GLU A 99 -5.66 1.19 6.32
N ILE A 100 -5.59 2.38 6.90
CA ILE A 100 -6.75 3.22 7.26
C ILE A 100 -6.69 4.47 6.39
N PRO A 101 -7.35 4.47 5.22
CA PRO A 101 -7.51 5.66 4.41
C PRO A 101 -8.62 6.54 4.96
N VAL A 102 -8.44 7.85 4.81
CA VAL A 102 -9.42 8.87 5.16
C VAL A 102 -9.52 9.84 4.00
N ASN A 103 -10.52 9.65 3.13
CA ASN A 103 -10.64 10.45 1.92
C ASN A 103 -11.78 11.48 2.04
N PHE A 104 -11.59 12.63 1.42
CA PHE A 104 -12.66 13.57 1.09
C PHE A 104 -13.04 13.36 -0.37
N VAL A 105 -14.31 13.04 -0.61
CA VAL A 105 -14.81 12.57 -1.90
C VAL A 105 -15.90 13.49 -2.39
N LEU A 106 -15.74 14.02 -3.59
CA LEU A 106 -16.79 14.72 -4.31
C LEU A 106 -17.55 13.73 -5.17
N LYS A 107 -18.87 13.76 -5.10
CA LYS A 107 -19.77 12.91 -5.90
C LYS A 107 -20.72 13.77 -6.70
N THR A 108 -21.00 13.39 -7.94
CA THR A 108 -22.03 14.03 -8.76
C THR A 108 -23.41 13.89 -8.11
N PRO A 109 -24.41 14.72 -8.51
CA PRO A 109 -25.79 14.57 -8.06
C PRO A 109 -26.32 13.14 -8.21
N ALA A 110 -27.39 12.83 -7.45
CA ALA A 110 -28.02 11.53 -7.51
C ALA A 110 -28.52 11.21 -8.93
N ALA A 111 -28.01 10.12 -9.47
CA ALA A 111 -28.32 9.58 -10.79
C ALA A 111 -28.12 8.05 -10.75
N PRO A 112 -28.65 7.28 -11.71
CA PRO A 112 -28.41 5.82 -11.79
C PRO A 112 -26.91 5.46 -11.79
N ILE A 113 -26.09 6.31 -12.40
CA ILE A 113 -24.62 6.23 -12.37
C ILE A 113 -24.11 7.58 -11.83
N ARG A 114 -23.29 7.52 -10.78
CA ARG A 114 -22.64 8.68 -10.17
C ARG A 114 -21.14 8.58 -10.37
N PHE A 115 -20.53 9.69 -10.74
CA PHE A 115 -19.07 9.81 -10.75
C PHE A 115 -18.60 10.34 -9.42
N PHE A 116 -17.42 9.90 -9.02
CA PHE A 116 -16.77 10.45 -7.83
C PHE A 116 -15.27 10.60 -8.04
N ALA A 117 -14.69 11.55 -7.32
CA ALA A 117 -13.26 11.72 -7.19
C ALA A 117 -12.95 12.27 -5.81
N GLY A 118 -11.81 11.90 -5.26
CA GLY A 118 -11.43 12.33 -3.93
C GLY A 118 -9.97 12.08 -3.64
N ALA A 119 -9.54 12.62 -2.51
CA ALA A 119 -8.18 12.43 -2.01
C ALA A 119 -8.18 12.54 -0.48
N GLY A 120 -7.13 12.01 0.13
CA GLY A 120 -6.92 12.14 1.57
C GLY A 120 -5.70 11.38 2.07
N PRO A 121 -5.37 11.54 3.35
CA PRO A 121 -4.28 10.82 3.97
C PRO A 121 -4.63 9.35 4.22
N TYR A 122 -3.58 8.54 4.38
CA TYR A 122 -3.68 7.21 4.93
C TYR A 122 -2.60 6.96 5.97
N LEU A 123 -2.89 6.05 6.89
CA LEU A 123 -1.93 5.43 7.79
C LEU A 123 -2.01 3.92 7.58
N ALA A 124 -0.86 3.26 7.52
CA ALA A 124 -0.79 1.83 7.36
C ALA A 124 0.22 1.18 8.32
N MET A 125 -0.08 -0.03 8.75
CA MET A 125 0.77 -0.82 9.62
C MET A 125 1.07 -2.17 8.97
N GLY A 126 2.36 -2.50 8.83
CA GLY A 126 2.82 -3.77 8.32
C GLY A 126 2.47 -4.92 9.28
N ILE A 127 1.82 -5.93 8.75
CA ILE A 127 1.34 -7.10 9.50
C ILE A 127 2.02 -8.39 9.09
N ALA A 128 2.42 -8.51 7.83
CA ALA A 128 3.10 -9.67 7.27
C ALA A 128 3.86 -9.26 6.01
N GLY A 129 4.62 -10.17 5.43
CA GLY A 129 5.26 -9.98 4.15
C GLY A 129 6.38 -10.95 3.94
N LYS A 130 6.71 -11.16 2.67
CA LYS A 130 7.79 -12.04 2.25
C LYS A 130 8.76 -11.33 1.34
N ASN A 131 10.01 -11.67 1.52
CA ASN A 131 11.11 -11.28 0.66
C ASN A 131 11.62 -12.53 -0.05
N LYS A 132 11.49 -12.57 -1.37
CA LYS A 132 11.93 -13.71 -2.18
C LYS A 132 13.05 -13.26 -3.11
N THR A 133 14.16 -13.96 -3.03
CA THR A 133 15.29 -13.80 -3.95
C THR A 133 15.43 -15.07 -4.76
N GLU A 134 15.49 -14.95 -6.08
CA GLU A 134 15.70 -16.07 -6.98
C GLU A 134 16.65 -15.67 -8.12
N GLY A 135 17.40 -16.61 -8.61
CA GLY A 135 18.31 -16.32 -9.71
C GLY A 135 19.05 -17.56 -10.21
N LYS A 136 19.92 -17.31 -11.19
CA LYS A 136 20.91 -18.25 -11.68
C LYS A 136 22.27 -17.56 -11.72
N PHE A 137 23.28 -18.30 -11.36
CA PHE A 137 24.67 -17.89 -11.52
C PHE A 137 25.43 -19.00 -12.24
N LEU A 138 25.96 -18.70 -13.44
CA LEU A 138 26.64 -19.66 -14.33
C LEU A 138 25.82 -20.95 -14.55
N GLY A 139 24.49 -20.82 -14.68
CA GLY A 139 23.58 -21.95 -14.88
C GLY A 139 23.09 -22.62 -13.60
N ALA A 140 23.71 -22.40 -12.44
CA ALA A 140 23.27 -22.90 -11.15
C ALA A 140 22.14 -22.03 -10.59
N ALA A 141 20.96 -22.61 -10.37
CA ALA A 141 19.81 -21.91 -9.82
C ALA A 141 19.88 -21.81 -8.30
N PHE A 142 19.47 -20.67 -7.75
CA PHE A 142 19.28 -20.46 -6.32
C PHE A 142 17.94 -19.78 -6.05
N SER A 143 17.36 -20.02 -4.87
CA SER A 143 16.16 -19.36 -4.39
C SER A 143 16.20 -19.32 -2.87
N SER A 144 15.87 -18.16 -2.30
CA SER A 144 15.65 -17.95 -0.87
C SER A 144 14.34 -17.20 -0.68
N GLU A 145 13.60 -17.55 0.37
CA GLU A 145 12.37 -16.84 0.76
C GLU A 145 12.42 -16.67 2.28
N GLU A 146 12.26 -15.43 2.72
CA GLU A 146 12.30 -15.05 4.13
C GLU A 146 11.13 -14.12 4.46
N ASP A 147 10.68 -14.15 5.70
CA ASP A 147 9.68 -13.21 6.18
C ASP A 147 10.30 -11.83 6.37
N ILE A 148 9.54 -10.78 6.05
CA ILE A 148 9.95 -9.40 6.29
C ILE A 148 10.04 -9.16 7.79
N ARG A 149 11.19 -8.68 8.23
CA ARG A 149 11.41 -8.24 9.61
C ARG A 149 10.98 -6.79 9.76
N TRP A 150 10.11 -6.55 10.73
CA TRP A 150 9.65 -5.20 11.04
C TRP A 150 10.51 -4.63 12.18
N SER A 151 11.32 -3.63 11.87
CA SER A 151 12.14 -2.94 12.85
C SER A 151 12.26 -1.46 12.50
N ASP A 152 12.30 -0.63 13.55
CA ASP A 152 12.63 0.79 13.44
C ASP A 152 14.12 1.04 13.74
N ASP A 153 14.85 -0.01 14.11
CA ASP A 153 16.28 0.07 14.40
C ASP A 153 17.07 0.35 13.11
N ASP A 154 18.03 1.25 13.23
CA ASP A 154 18.97 1.53 12.16
C ASP A 154 19.89 0.31 11.99
N PRO A 155 19.93 -0.35 10.82
CA PRO A 155 20.94 -1.36 10.54
C PRO A 155 22.31 -0.68 10.34
N SER A 156 22.78 0.03 11.36
CA SER A 156 24.08 0.72 11.35
C SER A 156 25.26 -0.24 11.37
N THR A 157 25.01 -1.53 11.38
CA THR A 157 26.01 -2.57 11.33
C THR A 157 26.35 -2.91 9.89
N LEU A 158 27.64 -2.93 9.61
CA LEU A 158 28.27 -3.32 8.35
C LEU A 158 28.04 -4.81 7.98
N ASN A 159 26.97 -5.43 8.44
CA ASN A 159 26.61 -6.77 8.02
C ASN A 159 26.04 -6.70 6.62
N TYR A 160 26.73 -7.30 5.68
CA TYR A 160 26.39 -7.36 4.26
C TYR A 160 24.96 -7.91 4.02
N GLU A 161 24.44 -8.71 4.94
CA GLU A 161 23.07 -9.23 4.95
C GLU A 161 22.04 -8.14 5.27
N GLU A 162 22.39 -7.15 6.08
CA GLU A 162 21.54 -6.00 6.42
C GLU A 162 21.66 -4.87 5.39
N GLY A 163 22.81 -4.74 4.74
CA GLY A 163 23.08 -3.71 3.72
C GLY A 163 22.39 -3.97 2.37
N SER A 164 21.97 -5.18 2.05
CA SER A 164 21.18 -5.48 0.86
C SER A 164 19.69 -5.15 0.99
N GLY A 165 19.26 -4.68 2.10
CA GLY A 165 18.24 -3.67 2.34
C GLY A 165 16.78 -4.07 2.29
N TYR A 166 16.34 -5.15 1.72
CA TYR A 166 14.91 -5.42 1.57
C TYR A 166 14.30 -6.35 2.63
N GLY A 167 15.12 -6.92 3.50
CA GLY A 167 14.67 -7.84 4.57
C GLY A 167 14.10 -7.14 5.80
N ILE A 168 14.49 -5.89 6.07
CA ILE A 168 14.09 -5.12 7.25
C ILE A 168 13.34 -3.87 6.78
N MET A 169 12.11 -3.71 7.24
CA MET A 169 11.25 -2.58 6.87
C MET A 169 10.65 -1.92 8.10
N LYS A 170 10.40 -0.63 8.00
CA LYS A 170 9.60 0.08 9.00
C LYS A 170 8.17 -0.42 8.99
N ARG A 171 7.61 -0.62 10.18
CA ARG A 171 6.26 -1.15 10.33
C ARG A 171 5.18 -0.16 9.89
N PHE A 172 5.42 1.14 10.06
CA PHE A 172 4.43 2.17 9.75
C PHE A 172 4.72 2.82 8.42
N ASP A 173 3.68 2.92 7.60
CA ASP A 173 3.66 3.67 6.35
C ASP A 173 2.52 4.70 6.41
N TYR A 174 2.74 5.87 5.86
CA TYR A 174 1.76 6.93 5.73
C TYR A 174 1.97 7.69 4.44
N GLY A 175 0.90 8.30 3.96
CA GLY A 175 0.95 9.02 2.70
C GLY A 175 -0.39 9.63 2.32
N LEU A 176 -0.56 9.88 1.04
CA LEU A 176 -1.76 10.43 0.44
C LEU A 176 -2.34 9.46 -0.58
N ASN A 177 -3.66 9.35 -0.59
CA ASN A 177 -4.41 8.62 -1.60
C ASN A 177 -5.18 9.61 -2.49
N ALA A 178 -5.26 9.31 -3.78
CA ALA A 178 -6.22 9.87 -4.71
C ALA A 178 -7.09 8.74 -5.24
N ILE A 179 -8.41 8.95 -5.33
CA ILE A 179 -9.37 7.97 -5.82
C ILE A 179 -10.31 8.61 -6.84
N ALA A 180 -10.72 7.84 -7.82
CA ALA A 180 -11.77 8.23 -8.75
C ALA A 180 -12.54 7.00 -9.21
N GLY A 181 -13.81 7.17 -9.58
CA GLY A 181 -14.59 6.04 -10.03
C GLY A 181 -16.03 6.38 -10.35
N ILE A 182 -16.79 5.32 -10.53
CA ILE A 182 -18.23 5.35 -10.76
C ILE A 182 -18.94 4.47 -9.74
N GLU A 183 -20.13 4.86 -9.37
CA GLU A 183 -20.98 4.08 -8.49
C GLU A 183 -22.42 4.04 -9.00
N THR A 184 -23.07 2.92 -8.75
CA THR A 184 -24.51 2.71 -8.94
C THR A 184 -25.18 2.52 -7.57
N ALA A 185 -26.42 2.05 -7.57
CA ALA A 185 -27.12 1.73 -6.32
C ALA A 185 -26.42 0.63 -5.51
N SER A 186 -25.77 -0.36 -6.17
CA SER A 186 -25.18 -1.54 -5.51
C SER A 186 -23.70 -1.76 -5.84
N LEU A 187 -23.19 -1.20 -6.93
CA LEU A 187 -21.84 -1.46 -7.42
C LEU A 187 -20.98 -0.18 -7.40
N VAL A 188 -19.70 -0.34 -7.08
CA VAL A 188 -18.67 0.72 -7.14
C VAL A 188 -17.50 0.17 -7.94
N ILE A 189 -17.03 0.93 -8.94
CA ILE A 189 -15.79 0.64 -9.65
C ILE A 189 -14.89 1.86 -9.45
N SER A 190 -13.66 1.62 -8.98
CA SER A 190 -12.75 2.73 -8.70
C SER A 190 -11.31 2.41 -9.07
N ALA A 191 -10.59 3.46 -9.45
CA ALA A 191 -9.15 3.50 -9.50
C ALA A 191 -8.62 4.32 -8.32
N GLN A 192 -7.46 3.94 -7.81
CA GLN A 192 -6.78 4.65 -6.72
C GLN A 192 -5.29 4.78 -7.00
N TYR A 193 -4.70 5.85 -6.50
CA TYR A 193 -3.26 6.08 -6.49
C TYR A 193 -2.81 6.41 -5.08
N GLY A 194 -1.91 5.59 -4.56
CA GLY A 194 -1.28 5.78 -3.25
C GLY A 194 0.13 6.34 -3.39
N HIS A 195 0.39 7.47 -2.76
CA HIS A 195 1.68 8.15 -2.71
C HIS A 195 2.23 8.10 -1.29
N GLY A 196 3.07 7.10 -1.01
CA GLY A 196 3.75 6.95 0.27
C GLY A 196 4.72 8.11 0.52
N LEU A 197 4.73 8.60 1.76
CA LEU A 197 5.61 9.65 2.25
C LEU A 197 6.62 9.10 3.28
N ALA A 198 6.28 7.97 3.92
CA ALA A 198 7.14 7.32 4.89
C ALA A 198 8.39 6.74 4.24
N LYS A 199 9.50 6.79 4.95
CA LYS A 199 10.71 6.03 4.62
C LYS A 199 10.46 4.56 4.97
N LEU A 200 10.72 3.66 4.04
CA LEU A 200 10.46 2.22 4.23
C LEU A 200 11.59 1.49 4.95
N GLN A 201 12.81 2.01 4.84
CA GLN A 201 13.99 1.44 5.48
C GLN A 201 14.47 2.32 6.63
N SER A 202 15.02 1.69 7.64
CA SER A 202 15.73 2.38 8.72
C SER A 202 17.16 2.64 8.28
N GLY A 203 17.60 3.88 8.35
CA GLY A 203 18.96 4.27 8.02
C GLY A 203 19.13 5.75 8.27
N SER A 204 20.18 6.14 9.00
CA SER A 204 20.35 7.54 9.42
C SER A 204 21.13 8.38 8.41
N ASN A 205 21.90 7.79 7.51
CA ASN A 205 22.97 8.50 6.81
C ASN A 205 23.12 8.29 5.30
N SER A 206 22.22 7.60 4.61
CA SER A 206 22.32 7.53 3.16
C SER A 206 21.24 8.36 2.49
N SER A 207 21.65 9.22 1.58
CA SER A 207 20.74 9.99 0.72
C SER A 207 19.89 9.11 -0.20
N ALA A 208 20.22 7.81 -0.33
CA ALA A 208 19.44 6.80 -1.04
C ALA A 208 18.21 6.36 -0.23
N ASP A 209 18.29 6.30 1.11
CA ASP A 209 17.21 5.82 1.97
C ASP A 209 16.03 6.80 2.06
N ASP A 210 16.26 8.08 1.80
CA ASP A 210 15.21 9.10 1.82
C ASP A 210 14.20 8.95 0.67
N LYS A 211 14.47 8.08 -0.30
CA LYS A 211 13.74 7.99 -1.54
C LYS A 211 12.90 6.72 -1.69
N ASN A 212 13.11 5.72 -0.82
CA ASN A 212 12.37 4.46 -0.85
C ASN A 212 10.96 4.62 -0.29
N LYS A 213 10.00 4.93 -1.16
CA LYS A 213 8.60 5.22 -0.80
C LYS A 213 7.65 4.40 -1.64
N HIS A 214 6.55 3.96 -1.05
CA HIS A 214 5.52 3.23 -1.80
C HIS A 214 4.86 4.10 -2.87
N ARG A 215 4.62 3.47 -4.03
CA ARG A 215 3.79 3.97 -5.13
C ARG A 215 2.86 2.85 -5.54
N VAL A 216 1.56 3.07 -5.43
CA VAL A 216 0.56 2.03 -5.64
C VAL A 216 -0.53 2.55 -6.57
N ILE A 217 -0.76 1.88 -7.69
CA ILE A 217 -1.93 2.07 -8.53
C ILE A 217 -2.84 0.88 -8.29
N GLY A 218 -4.10 1.12 -7.97
CA GLY A 218 -5.08 0.06 -7.72
C GLY A 218 -6.35 0.24 -8.53
N ILE A 219 -6.96 -0.87 -8.88
CA ILE A 219 -8.31 -0.93 -9.46
C ILE A 219 -9.14 -1.84 -8.59
N SER A 220 -10.34 -1.41 -8.22
CA SER A 220 -11.24 -2.16 -7.34
C SER A 220 -12.67 -2.21 -7.84
N ILE A 221 -13.33 -3.29 -7.47
CA ILE A 221 -14.77 -3.47 -7.54
C ILE A 221 -15.28 -3.55 -6.10
N GLY A 222 -16.36 -2.85 -5.82
CA GLY A 222 -16.99 -2.83 -4.50
C GLY A 222 -18.51 -3.01 -4.59
N PHE A 223 -19.07 -3.56 -3.52
CA PHE A 223 -20.49 -3.74 -3.35
C PHE A 223 -20.97 -2.92 -2.16
N LYS A 224 -22.06 -2.17 -2.36
CA LYS A 224 -22.76 -1.46 -1.29
C LYS A 224 -23.60 -2.43 -0.49
N LEU A 225 -23.45 -2.37 0.83
CA LEU A 225 -24.15 -3.18 1.81
C LEU A 225 -25.38 -2.44 2.36
#